data_f69240256346a789cbd5b7e9a0adb3e1
#
_entry.id   f69240256346a789cbd5b7e9a0adb3e1
#
_cell.length_a   1.000
_cell.length_b   1.000
_cell.length_c   1.000
_cell.angle_alpha   90.00
_cell.angle_beta   90.00
_cell.angle_gamma   90.00
#
_symmetry.space_group_name_H-M   'P 1'
#
loop_
_entity.id
_entity.type
_entity.pdbx_description
1 polymer ?
#
loop_
_entity_poly.entity_id
_entity_poly.type
_entity_poly.pdbx_seq_one_letter_code
_entity_poly.pdbx_strand_id
1 'polypeptide(L)'
;NILTAIIGYGGILQMKMRDEDPLKVHVEQILASSDRAANLTQSLLAFSRKQIMNPRLVDVNEVVKGVEKLLLRVIGEDIQLKTILAEKDLIVMADSGQMEQILMNLATNARDAMPDGGVLTMGTETMRMDPEYIRTHGYGKPGEYVLVSVTDTGAGMDEKTRERIFEPFFTTKEIGKGTGLGLAMVYGIVKQHKGYINVYSEIGKGTTFKIYLPLVETNIVEEAKTKEVI
;
A
#
# COMPACT_ATOMS: atom_id res chain seq x y z
N ASN A 1 24.49 -13.69 -1.33
CA ASN A 1 23.88 -12.63 -0.54
C ASN A 1 24.19 -12.90 0.94
N ILE A 2 24.80 -11.92 1.66
CA ILE A 2 25.32 -12.10 3.02
C ILE A 2 24.19 -12.50 3.98
N LEU A 3 23.04 -11.84 3.91
CA LEU A 3 21.88 -12.13 4.78
C LEU A 3 21.32 -13.54 4.55
N THR A 4 21.28 -14.01 3.30
CA THR A 4 20.85 -15.39 2.99
C THR A 4 21.77 -16.43 3.66
N ALA A 5 23.08 -16.16 3.68
CA ALA A 5 24.05 -17.03 4.34
C ALA A 5 23.85 -17.04 5.86
N ILE A 6 23.65 -15.85 6.49
CA ILE A 6 23.42 -15.73 7.94
C ILE A 6 22.13 -16.47 8.35
N ILE A 7 21.04 -16.28 7.59
CA ILE A 7 19.75 -16.98 7.85
C ILE A 7 19.91 -18.48 7.66
N GLY A 8 20.61 -18.92 6.61
CA GLY A 8 20.84 -20.33 6.34
C GLY A 8 21.66 -21.02 7.46
N TYR A 9 22.80 -20.44 7.83
CA TYR A 9 23.63 -21.00 8.91
C TYR A 9 22.96 -20.90 10.28
N GLY A 10 22.25 -19.80 10.57
CA GLY A 10 21.48 -19.66 11.79
C GLY A 10 20.36 -20.71 11.91
N GLY A 11 19.64 -20.99 10.83
CA GLY A 11 18.63 -22.04 10.77
C GLY A 11 19.20 -23.45 10.99
N ILE A 12 20.38 -23.74 10.38
CA ILE A 12 21.08 -25.02 10.62
C ILE A 12 21.51 -25.14 12.09
N LEU A 13 21.98 -24.05 12.69
CA LEU A 13 22.37 -24.01 14.09
C LEU A 13 21.15 -24.26 14.99
N GLN A 14 20.04 -23.60 14.74
CA GLN A 14 18.78 -23.76 15.47
C GLN A 14 18.27 -25.22 15.42
N MET A 15 18.33 -25.87 14.23
CA MET A 15 17.94 -27.27 14.08
C MET A 15 18.83 -28.25 14.84
N LYS A 16 20.11 -27.91 15.07
CA LYS A 16 21.07 -28.77 15.79
C LYS A 16 21.07 -28.55 17.30
N MET A 17 20.43 -27.48 17.79
CA MET A 17 20.35 -27.16 19.21
C MET A 17 19.24 -27.96 19.88
N ARG A 18 19.44 -28.32 21.15
CA ARG A 18 18.41 -28.92 22.00
C ARG A 18 17.42 -27.85 22.43
N ASP A 19 16.17 -28.23 22.72
CA ASP A 19 15.13 -27.28 23.11
C ASP A 19 15.47 -26.50 24.39
N GLU A 20 16.25 -27.11 25.30
CA GLU A 20 16.67 -26.53 26.57
C GLU A 20 18.00 -25.75 26.49
N ASP A 21 18.60 -25.61 25.29
CA ASP A 21 19.88 -24.92 25.14
C ASP A 21 19.71 -23.40 25.39
N PRO A 22 20.43 -22.82 26.40
CA PRO A 22 20.31 -21.41 26.73
C PRO A 22 20.71 -20.47 25.59
N LEU A 23 21.48 -20.94 24.59
CA LEU A 23 21.88 -20.17 23.43
C LEU A 23 20.80 -20.11 22.34
N LYS A 24 19.78 -20.95 22.42
CA LYS A 24 18.69 -21.02 21.41
C LYS A 24 17.99 -19.67 21.26
N VAL A 25 17.71 -19.00 22.37
CA VAL A 25 17.12 -17.65 22.40
C VAL A 25 17.98 -16.61 21.63
N HIS A 26 19.30 -16.72 21.74
CA HIS A 26 20.21 -15.81 21.00
C HIS A 26 20.24 -16.09 19.51
N VAL A 27 20.17 -17.39 19.11
CA VAL A 27 20.09 -17.78 17.70
C VAL A 27 18.77 -17.30 17.08
N GLU A 28 17.66 -17.45 17.80
CA GLU A 28 16.36 -16.91 17.38
C GLU A 28 16.37 -15.39 17.19
N GLN A 29 17.00 -14.65 18.09
CA GLN A 29 17.16 -13.20 17.95
C GLN A 29 18.04 -12.81 16.77
N ILE A 30 19.11 -13.57 16.49
CA ILE A 30 19.97 -13.36 15.31
C ILE A 30 19.18 -13.60 14.04
N LEU A 31 18.42 -14.69 13.94
CA LEU A 31 17.57 -15.01 12.80
C LEU A 31 16.50 -13.93 12.56
N ALA A 32 15.76 -13.57 13.60
CA ALA A 32 14.75 -12.52 13.54
C ALA A 32 15.35 -11.14 13.12
N SER A 33 16.57 -10.85 13.55
CA SER A 33 17.27 -9.61 13.16
C SER A 33 17.76 -9.66 11.72
N SER A 34 18.19 -10.82 11.26
CA SER A 34 18.64 -11.04 9.87
C SER A 34 17.47 -10.99 8.88
N ASP A 35 16.32 -11.56 9.22
CA ASP A 35 15.09 -11.47 8.43
C ASP A 35 14.61 -10.00 8.34
N ARG A 36 14.67 -9.25 9.45
CA ARG A 36 14.36 -7.81 9.43
C ARG A 36 15.29 -7.03 8.52
N ALA A 37 16.59 -7.30 8.56
CA ALA A 37 17.57 -6.65 7.69
C ALA A 37 17.35 -7.02 6.21
N ALA A 38 16.96 -8.26 5.91
CA ALA A 38 16.61 -8.70 4.56
C ALA A 38 15.38 -7.97 4.03
N ASN A 39 14.33 -7.88 4.83
CA ASN A 39 13.10 -7.16 4.49
C ASN A 39 13.35 -5.65 4.31
N LEU A 40 14.18 -5.04 5.15
CA LEU A 40 14.59 -3.64 5.02
C LEU A 40 15.38 -3.41 3.74
N THR A 41 16.33 -4.30 3.44
CA THR A 41 17.14 -4.22 2.21
C THR A 41 16.28 -4.39 0.96
N GLN A 42 15.32 -5.31 0.99
CA GLN A 42 14.38 -5.54 -0.11
C GLN A 42 13.47 -4.33 -0.33
N SER A 43 12.98 -3.74 0.76
CA SER A 43 12.16 -2.52 0.73
C SER A 43 12.95 -1.32 0.23
N LEU A 44 14.23 -1.17 0.64
CA LEU A 44 15.15 -0.17 0.13
C LEU A 44 15.45 -0.35 -1.37
N LEU A 45 15.65 -1.59 -1.81
CA LEU A 45 15.85 -1.90 -3.24
C LEU A 45 14.57 -1.64 -4.06
N ALA A 46 13.40 -1.92 -3.50
CA ALA A 46 12.11 -1.58 -4.13
C ALA A 46 11.91 -0.05 -4.21
N PHE A 47 12.33 0.69 -3.18
CA PHE A 47 12.29 2.15 -3.17
C PHE A 47 13.38 2.77 -4.08
N SER A 48 14.61 2.23 -4.08
CA SER A 48 15.77 2.72 -4.85
C SER A 48 15.73 2.32 -6.32
N ARG A 49 15.18 1.15 -6.65
CA ARG A 49 14.98 0.81 -8.05
C ARG A 49 13.89 1.72 -8.58
N LYS A 50 14.22 2.55 -9.58
CA LYS A 50 13.26 2.94 -10.61
C LYS A 50 12.75 1.62 -11.22
N GLN A 51 11.75 1.01 -10.57
CA GLN A 51 11.03 -0.07 -11.25
C GLN A 51 10.63 0.49 -12.60
N ILE A 52 11.10 -0.17 -13.67
CA ILE A 52 10.70 0.21 -15.02
C ILE A 52 9.19 0.08 -15.00
N MET A 53 8.52 1.23 -14.86
CA MET A 53 7.07 1.29 -14.86
C MET A 53 6.58 0.78 -16.22
N ASN A 54 5.71 -0.19 -16.21
CA ASN A 54 5.06 -0.71 -17.41
C ASN A 54 3.59 -0.25 -17.46
N PRO A 55 3.35 1.04 -17.80
CA PRO A 55 2.00 1.60 -17.76
C PRO A 55 1.17 1.02 -18.89
N ARG A 56 -0.02 0.55 -18.53
CA ARG A 56 -1.03 0.03 -19.43
C ARG A 56 -2.37 0.67 -19.11
N LEU A 57 -3.33 0.51 -19.99
CA LEU A 57 -4.73 0.81 -19.67
C LEU A 57 -5.21 -0.22 -18.64
N VAL A 58 -5.54 0.23 -17.45
CA VAL A 58 -5.94 -0.61 -16.31
C VAL A 58 -7.28 -0.13 -15.79
N ASP A 59 -8.23 -1.05 -15.64
CA ASP A 59 -9.44 -0.78 -14.88
C ASP A 59 -9.15 -0.91 -13.38
N VAL A 60 -9.30 0.19 -12.67
CA VAL A 60 -9.06 0.25 -11.22
C VAL A 60 -10.03 -0.65 -10.45
N ASN A 61 -11.26 -0.83 -10.92
CA ASN A 61 -12.22 -1.74 -10.31
C ASN A 61 -11.72 -3.18 -10.32
N GLU A 62 -11.13 -3.63 -11.43
CA GLU A 62 -10.57 -4.99 -11.52
C GLU A 62 -9.34 -5.18 -10.61
N VAL A 63 -8.51 -4.16 -10.46
CA VAL A 63 -7.39 -4.20 -9.51
C VAL A 63 -7.90 -4.34 -8.07
N VAL A 64 -8.90 -3.55 -7.67
CA VAL A 64 -9.49 -3.62 -6.32
C VAL A 64 -10.12 -5.00 -6.07
N LYS A 65 -10.86 -5.56 -7.03
CA LYS A 65 -11.44 -6.92 -6.93
C LYS A 65 -10.35 -8.00 -6.82
N GLY A 66 -9.23 -7.84 -7.54
CA GLY A 66 -8.08 -8.75 -7.45
C GLY A 66 -7.45 -8.73 -6.06
N VAL A 67 -7.20 -7.55 -5.53
CA VAL A 67 -6.62 -7.35 -4.19
C VAL A 67 -7.58 -7.81 -3.08
N GLU A 68 -8.89 -7.59 -3.22
CA GLU A 68 -9.91 -8.07 -2.27
C GLU A 68 -9.75 -9.58 -2.00
N LYS A 69 -9.61 -10.39 -3.07
CA LYS A 69 -9.44 -11.85 -2.93
C LYS A 69 -8.16 -12.23 -2.18
N LEU A 70 -7.09 -11.45 -2.33
CA LEU A 70 -5.83 -11.66 -1.60
C LEU A 70 -5.97 -11.23 -0.14
N LEU A 71 -6.62 -10.10 0.11
CA LEU A 71 -6.79 -9.52 1.44
C LEU A 71 -7.61 -10.41 2.36
N LEU A 72 -8.64 -11.08 1.86
CA LEU A 72 -9.45 -12.04 2.65
C LEU A 72 -8.61 -13.14 3.32
N ARG A 73 -7.37 -13.38 2.83
CA ARG A 73 -6.45 -14.36 3.40
C ARG A 73 -5.41 -13.77 4.35
N VAL A 74 -5.25 -12.42 4.33
CA VAL A 74 -4.13 -11.73 4.97
C VAL A 74 -4.57 -10.85 6.14
N ILE A 75 -5.77 -10.24 6.06
CA ILE A 75 -6.21 -9.25 7.04
C ILE A 75 -6.79 -9.84 8.34
N GLY A 76 -7.02 -11.16 8.40
CA GLY A 76 -7.63 -11.83 9.56
C GLY A 76 -9.16 -11.83 9.52
N GLU A 77 -9.76 -12.75 10.31
CA GLU A 77 -11.22 -12.94 10.35
C GLU A 77 -11.94 -11.84 11.17
N ASP A 78 -11.20 -11.14 12.01
CA ASP A 78 -11.73 -10.09 12.89
C ASP A 78 -11.97 -8.76 12.16
N ILE A 79 -11.49 -8.62 10.91
CA ILE A 79 -11.68 -7.42 10.11
C ILE A 79 -12.68 -7.66 8.99
N GLN A 80 -13.78 -6.93 9.03
CA GLN A 80 -14.77 -6.95 7.95
C GLN A 80 -14.26 -6.15 6.75
N LEU A 81 -14.02 -6.81 5.61
CA LEU A 81 -13.71 -6.14 4.35
C LEU A 81 -14.99 -5.74 3.61
N LYS A 82 -15.10 -4.47 3.22
CA LYS A 82 -16.16 -3.92 2.38
C LYS A 82 -15.60 -3.31 1.11
N THR A 83 -16.24 -3.58 -0.01
CA THR A 83 -15.84 -3.03 -1.32
C THR A 83 -17.02 -2.32 -1.96
N ILE A 84 -16.84 -1.05 -2.31
CA ILE A 84 -17.86 -0.17 -2.91
C ILE A 84 -17.27 0.37 -4.20
N LEU A 85 -17.60 -0.26 -5.32
CA LEU A 85 -17.04 0.09 -6.63
C LEU A 85 -18.02 0.91 -7.46
N ALA A 86 -17.46 1.79 -8.30
CA ALA A 86 -18.25 2.47 -9.33
C ALA A 86 -18.85 1.45 -10.30
N GLU A 87 -20.04 1.75 -10.82
CA GLU A 87 -20.71 0.89 -11.80
C GLU A 87 -20.04 0.86 -13.17
N LYS A 88 -19.28 1.92 -13.51
CA LYS A 88 -18.58 2.06 -14.79
C LYS A 88 -17.11 1.69 -14.66
N ASP A 89 -16.52 1.30 -15.78
CA ASP A 89 -15.08 1.06 -15.89
C ASP A 89 -14.31 2.35 -15.59
N LEU A 90 -13.29 2.23 -14.74
CA LEU A 90 -12.44 3.33 -14.31
C LEU A 90 -11.03 3.15 -14.86
N ILE A 91 -10.84 3.53 -16.13
CA ILE A 91 -9.60 3.28 -16.86
C ILE A 91 -8.56 4.36 -16.53
N VAL A 92 -7.38 3.92 -16.12
CA VAL A 92 -6.21 4.76 -15.89
C VAL A 92 -5.00 4.22 -16.65
N MET A 93 -4.00 5.09 -16.93
CA MET A 93 -2.71 4.64 -17.45
C MET A 93 -1.81 4.30 -16.25
N ALA A 94 -1.71 3.01 -15.89
CA ALA A 94 -1.02 2.58 -14.69
C ALA A 94 -0.31 1.22 -14.85
N ASP A 95 0.60 0.94 -13.92
CA ASP A 95 1.16 -0.39 -13.70
C ASP A 95 0.29 -1.11 -12.67
N SER A 96 -0.38 -2.19 -13.07
CA SER A 96 -1.33 -2.93 -12.22
C SER A 96 -0.66 -3.48 -10.94
N GLY A 97 0.57 -3.99 -11.06
CA GLY A 97 1.32 -4.51 -9.92
C GLY A 97 1.66 -3.41 -8.89
N GLN A 98 1.96 -2.20 -9.36
CA GLN A 98 2.16 -1.06 -8.46
C GLN A 98 0.84 -0.60 -7.82
N MET A 99 -0.28 -0.67 -8.54
CA MET A 99 -1.60 -0.39 -7.95
C MET A 99 -1.97 -1.41 -6.86
N GLU A 100 -1.76 -2.69 -7.12
CA GLU A 100 -1.92 -3.75 -6.12
C GLU A 100 -1.04 -3.51 -4.89
N GLN A 101 0.21 -3.10 -5.10
CA GLN A 101 1.16 -2.79 -4.02
C GLN A 101 0.69 -1.62 -3.14
N ILE A 102 0.10 -0.56 -3.73
CA ILE A 102 -0.53 0.53 -2.99
C ILE A 102 -1.61 -0.03 -2.05
N LEU A 103 -2.56 -0.77 -2.61
CA LEU A 103 -3.71 -1.27 -1.85
C LEU A 103 -3.29 -2.23 -0.75
N MET A 104 -2.34 -3.13 -1.02
CA MET A 104 -1.79 -4.06 -0.03
C MET A 104 -1.08 -3.33 1.12
N ASN A 105 -0.29 -2.29 0.83
CA ASN A 105 0.37 -1.49 1.87
C ASN A 105 -0.66 -0.75 2.75
N LEU A 106 -1.68 -0.15 2.15
CA LEU A 106 -2.72 0.55 2.90
C LEU A 106 -3.55 -0.42 3.74
N ALA A 107 -3.95 -1.57 3.18
CA ALA A 107 -4.71 -2.59 3.90
C ALA A 107 -3.92 -3.22 5.06
N THR A 108 -2.62 -3.47 4.87
CA THR A 108 -1.76 -3.97 5.96
C THR A 108 -1.62 -2.94 7.09
N ASN A 109 -1.49 -1.66 6.76
CA ASN A 109 -1.46 -0.59 7.76
C ASN A 109 -2.80 -0.46 8.49
N ALA A 110 -3.92 -0.58 7.78
CA ALA A 110 -5.25 -0.58 8.35
C ALA A 110 -5.44 -1.75 9.33
N ARG A 111 -5.03 -2.98 8.95
CA ARG A 111 -5.04 -4.15 9.83
C ARG A 111 -4.26 -3.89 11.11
N ASP A 112 -3.04 -3.36 10.99
CA ASP A 112 -2.18 -3.09 12.15
C ASP A 112 -2.75 -1.99 13.06
N ALA A 113 -3.59 -1.09 12.52
CA ALA A 113 -4.33 -0.07 13.28
C ALA A 113 -5.62 -0.60 13.94
N MET A 114 -6.04 -1.83 13.62
CA MET A 114 -7.26 -2.48 14.13
C MET A 114 -6.95 -3.80 14.85
N PRO A 115 -6.16 -3.78 15.95
CA PRO A 115 -5.74 -5.01 16.65
C PRO A 115 -6.92 -5.80 17.25
N ASP A 116 -8.01 -5.12 17.56
CA ASP A 116 -9.24 -5.72 18.13
C ASP A 116 -10.32 -5.94 17.07
N GLY A 117 -9.94 -5.92 15.78
CA GLY A 117 -10.86 -6.02 14.66
C GLY A 117 -11.43 -4.66 14.25
N GLY A 118 -12.29 -4.69 13.21
CA GLY A 118 -12.89 -3.47 12.68
C GLY A 118 -13.41 -3.62 11.25
N VAL A 119 -13.51 -2.50 10.53
CA VAL A 119 -14.01 -2.46 9.16
C VAL A 119 -12.94 -1.80 8.27
N LEU A 120 -12.55 -2.51 7.22
CA LEU A 120 -11.75 -1.96 6.12
C LEU A 120 -12.65 -1.77 4.90
N THR A 121 -12.80 -0.53 4.45
CA THR A 121 -13.62 -0.22 3.27
C THR A 121 -12.71 0.26 2.13
N MET A 122 -12.82 -0.34 0.97
CA MET A 122 -12.21 0.13 -0.27
C MET A 122 -13.28 0.62 -1.22
N GLY A 123 -13.12 1.83 -1.75
CA GLY A 123 -14.08 2.43 -2.65
C GLY A 123 -13.43 3.00 -3.90
N THR A 124 -14.20 3.02 -5.01
CA THR A 124 -13.81 3.68 -6.26
C THR A 124 -14.92 4.56 -6.76
N GLU A 125 -14.58 5.75 -7.22
CA GLU A 125 -15.51 6.67 -7.85
C GLU A 125 -14.79 7.60 -8.86
N THR A 126 -15.55 8.30 -9.69
CA THR A 126 -14.99 9.39 -10.50
C THR A 126 -15.11 10.70 -9.75
N MET A 127 -14.08 11.51 -9.90
CA MET A 127 -14.05 12.84 -9.32
C MET A 127 -13.53 13.87 -10.31
N ARG A 128 -14.20 15.00 -10.41
CA ARG A 128 -13.73 16.15 -11.16
C ARG A 128 -13.03 17.12 -10.23
N MET A 129 -11.75 17.39 -10.50
CA MET A 129 -11.04 18.49 -9.87
C MET A 129 -11.23 19.74 -10.73
N ASP A 130 -12.03 20.66 -10.26
CA ASP A 130 -12.20 21.97 -10.88
C ASP A 130 -11.29 23.03 -10.22
N PRO A 131 -11.19 24.24 -10.76
CA PRO A 131 -10.36 25.29 -10.17
C PRO A 131 -10.76 25.69 -8.74
N GLU A 132 -12.04 25.51 -8.38
CA GLU A 132 -12.53 25.80 -7.03
C GLU A 132 -12.05 24.74 -6.03
N TYR A 133 -12.14 23.47 -6.40
CA TYR A 133 -11.60 22.36 -5.63
C TYR A 133 -10.10 22.54 -5.34
N ILE A 134 -9.33 22.89 -6.39
CA ILE A 134 -7.87 23.08 -6.28
C ILE A 134 -7.55 24.27 -5.35
N ARG A 135 -8.29 25.37 -5.45
CA ARG A 135 -8.10 26.53 -4.58
C ARG A 135 -8.37 26.21 -3.12
N THR A 136 -9.40 25.38 -2.87
CA THR A 136 -9.81 25.01 -1.50
C THR A 136 -8.86 24.02 -0.86
N HIS A 137 -8.35 23.05 -1.65
CA HIS A 137 -7.54 21.96 -1.13
C HIS A 137 -6.03 22.17 -1.29
N GLY A 138 -5.59 23.15 -2.08
CA GLY A 138 -4.17 23.48 -2.27
C GLY A 138 -3.37 22.51 -3.14
N TYR A 139 -4.02 21.53 -3.80
CA TYR A 139 -3.36 20.56 -4.67
C TYR A 139 -4.25 20.17 -5.85
N GLY A 140 -3.63 19.57 -6.88
CA GLY A 140 -4.33 19.06 -8.05
C GLY A 140 -4.08 19.88 -9.31
N LYS A 141 -4.59 19.33 -10.41
CA LYS A 141 -4.75 20.03 -11.71
C LYS A 141 -6.18 19.82 -12.16
N PRO A 142 -6.78 20.77 -12.92
CA PRO A 142 -8.11 20.58 -13.47
C PRO A 142 -8.16 19.33 -14.33
N GLY A 143 -9.20 18.50 -14.16
CA GLY A 143 -9.39 17.27 -14.91
C GLY A 143 -10.30 16.26 -14.21
N GLU A 144 -10.56 15.17 -14.93
CA GLU A 144 -11.29 14.02 -14.41
C GLU A 144 -10.31 13.02 -13.80
N TYR A 145 -10.65 12.49 -12.64
CA TYR A 145 -9.83 11.55 -11.88
C TYR A 145 -10.65 10.34 -11.44
N VAL A 146 -9.97 9.22 -11.34
CA VAL A 146 -10.44 8.09 -10.54
C VAL A 146 -10.02 8.35 -9.10
N LEU A 147 -10.97 8.38 -8.20
CA LEU A 147 -10.73 8.39 -6.75
C LEU A 147 -10.78 6.96 -6.22
N VAL A 148 -9.69 6.52 -5.64
CA VAL A 148 -9.62 5.28 -4.85
C VAL A 148 -9.56 5.67 -3.38
N SER A 149 -10.49 5.19 -2.58
CA SER A 149 -10.53 5.40 -1.14
C SER A 149 -10.25 4.09 -0.39
N VAL A 150 -9.42 4.18 0.65
CA VAL A 150 -9.16 3.08 1.60
C VAL A 150 -9.40 3.63 2.99
N THR A 151 -10.42 3.12 3.67
CA THR A 151 -10.87 3.62 4.98
C THR A 151 -10.85 2.49 5.99
N ASP A 152 -10.21 2.71 7.13
CA ASP A 152 -10.26 1.84 8.30
C ASP A 152 -11.00 2.51 9.48
N THR A 153 -11.46 1.69 10.41
CA THR A 153 -12.04 2.13 11.67
C THR A 153 -11.08 1.96 12.86
N GLY A 154 -9.78 2.01 12.58
CA GLY A 154 -8.72 1.75 13.55
C GLY A 154 -8.44 2.91 14.51
N ALA A 155 -7.27 2.85 15.14
CA ALA A 155 -6.85 3.82 16.15
C ALA A 155 -6.72 5.27 15.65
N GLY A 156 -6.58 5.47 14.33
CA GLY A 156 -6.34 6.78 13.75
C GLY A 156 -4.98 7.38 14.10
N MET A 157 -4.77 8.65 13.74
CA MET A 157 -3.51 9.36 13.92
C MET A 157 -3.74 10.79 14.38
N ASP A 158 -2.82 11.32 15.19
CA ASP A 158 -2.73 12.74 15.49
C ASP A 158 -2.15 13.55 14.32
N GLU A 159 -2.23 14.87 14.42
CA GLU A 159 -1.76 15.77 13.36
C GLU A 159 -0.25 15.66 13.10
N LYS A 160 0.55 15.53 14.16
CA LYS A 160 2.01 15.40 14.05
C LYS A 160 2.42 14.12 13.32
N THR A 161 1.75 13.02 13.61
CA THR A 161 1.93 11.74 12.91
C THR A 161 1.50 11.87 11.46
N ARG A 162 0.31 12.43 11.22
CA ARG A 162 -0.27 12.59 9.89
C ARG A 162 0.63 13.40 8.94
N GLU A 163 1.30 14.43 9.43
CA GLU A 163 2.24 15.24 8.63
C GLU A 163 3.47 14.46 8.17
N ARG A 164 3.85 13.42 8.90
CA ARG A 164 5.10 12.68 8.70
C ARG A 164 4.95 11.30 8.10
N ILE A 165 3.74 10.79 7.95
CA ILE A 165 3.50 9.39 7.54
C ILE A 165 4.11 9.01 6.19
N PHE A 166 4.38 9.97 5.32
CA PHE A 166 5.01 9.74 4.02
C PHE A 166 6.54 9.92 4.04
N GLU A 167 7.12 10.32 5.19
CA GLU A 167 8.58 10.37 5.35
C GLU A 167 9.14 8.94 5.35
N PRO A 168 10.20 8.66 4.56
CA PRO A 168 10.87 7.36 4.61
C PRO A 168 11.37 7.06 6.03
N PHE A 169 11.20 5.79 6.45
CA PHE A 169 11.58 5.28 7.77
C PHE A 169 10.76 5.79 8.96
N PHE A 170 9.78 6.67 8.74
CA PHE A 170 8.90 7.09 9.82
C PHE A 170 7.93 5.97 10.19
N THR A 171 7.88 5.64 11.47
CA THR A 171 6.95 4.63 12.02
C THR A 171 6.62 4.96 13.47
N THR A 172 5.38 4.71 13.87
CA THR A 172 4.91 4.76 15.26
C THR A 172 4.89 3.36 15.91
N LYS A 173 5.19 2.32 15.11
CA LYS A 173 5.25 0.93 15.61
C LYS A 173 6.53 0.70 16.40
N GLU A 174 6.50 -0.30 17.29
CA GLU A 174 7.66 -0.72 18.06
C GLU A 174 8.85 -1.05 17.16
N ILE A 175 10.05 -0.89 17.70
CA ILE A 175 11.28 -1.16 16.97
C ILE A 175 11.28 -2.59 16.41
N GLY A 176 11.36 -2.69 15.09
CA GLY A 176 11.38 -3.95 14.36
C GLY A 176 10.02 -4.48 13.89
N LYS A 177 8.90 -3.85 14.25
CA LYS A 177 7.56 -4.22 13.77
C LYS A 177 7.09 -3.39 12.57
N GLY A 178 7.80 -2.31 12.22
CA GLY A 178 7.51 -1.48 11.07
C GLY A 178 8.78 -1.01 10.37
N THR A 179 8.80 -1.07 9.03
CA THR A 179 9.94 -0.57 8.24
C THR A 179 9.90 0.94 8.03
N GLY A 180 8.73 1.57 8.20
CA GLY A 180 8.50 2.97 7.88
C GLY A 180 8.58 3.31 6.38
N LEU A 181 8.60 2.30 5.50
CA LEU A 181 8.74 2.49 4.05
C LEU A 181 7.43 2.31 3.28
N GLY A 182 6.43 1.63 3.86
CA GLY A 182 5.19 1.29 3.17
C GLY A 182 4.44 2.51 2.63
N LEU A 183 4.20 3.53 3.46
CA LEU A 183 3.49 4.74 3.05
C LEU A 183 4.35 5.67 2.17
N ALA A 184 5.66 5.75 2.41
CA ALA A 184 6.58 6.46 1.53
C ALA A 184 6.57 5.85 0.11
N MET A 185 6.48 4.52 0.01
CA MET A 185 6.36 3.80 -1.26
C MET A 185 5.02 4.09 -1.93
N VAL A 186 3.91 4.05 -1.19
CA VAL A 186 2.58 4.45 -1.69
C VAL A 186 2.64 5.85 -2.29
N TYR A 187 3.20 6.82 -1.57
CA TYR A 187 3.35 8.19 -2.05
C TYR A 187 4.18 8.25 -3.35
N GLY A 188 5.31 7.58 -3.39
CA GLY A 188 6.19 7.52 -4.57
C GLY A 188 5.48 6.93 -5.80
N ILE A 189 4.78 5.80 -5.64
CA ILE A 189 4.02 5.17 -6.72
C ILE A 189 2.92 6.09 -7.23
N VAL A 190 2.13 6.70 -6.34
CA VAL A 190 1.06 7.63 -6.74
C VAL A 190 1.63 8.80 -7.56
N LYS A 191 2.77 9.37 -7.14
CA LYS A 191 3.43 10.47 -7.87
C LYS A 191 3.96 10.03 -9.24
N GLN A 192 4.49 8.81 -9.37
CA GLN A 192 4.93 8.26 -10.65
C GLN A 192 3.76 8.14 -11.65
N HIS A 193 2.56 7.84 -11.14
CA HIS A 193 1.32 7.78 -11.92
C HIS A 193 0.65 9.16 -12.12
N LYS A 194 1.37 10.26 -11.84
CA LYS A 194 0.86 11.63 -11.94
C LYS A 194 -0.37 11.89 -11.07
N GLY A 195 -0.55 11.06 -10.05
CA GLY A 195 -1.66 11.11 -9.11
C GLY A 195 -1.41 12.01 -7.91
N TYR A 196 -2.42 12.09 -7.08
CA TYR A 196 -2.41 12.78 -5.79
C TYR A 196 -2.87 11.82 -4.70
N ILE A 197 -2.34 11.99 -3.50
CA ILE A 197 -2.79 11.26 -2.32
C ILE A 197 -3.05 12.23 -1.19
N ASN A 198 -4.16 12.02 -0.50
CA ASN A 198 -4.52 12.76 0.69
C ASN A 198 -4.92 11.81 1.81
N VAL A 199 -4.83 12.25 3.06
CA VAL A 199 -5.13 11.46 4.24
C VAL A 199 -5.98 12.27 5.22
N TYR A 200 -7.05 11.65 5.67
CA TYR A 200 -7.91 12.13 6.76
C TYR A 200 -7.82 11.12 7.88
N SER A 201 -7.48 11.56 9.07
CA SER A 201 -7.37 10.70 10.23
C SER A 201 -7.67 11.48 11.50
N GLU A 202 -8.34 10.82 12.43
CA GLU A 202 -8.66 11.32 13.76
C GLU A 202 -8.48 10.19 14.77
N ILE A 203 -7.85 10.48 15.90
CA ILE A 203 -7.63 9.47 16.95
C ILE A 203 -8.97 8.84 17.38
N GLY A 204 -9.01 7.51 17.36
CA GLY A 204 -10.19 6.72 17.73
C GLY A 204 -11.30 6.66 16.69
N LYS A 205 -11.14 7.28 15.50
CA LYS A 205 -12.14 7.23 14.41
C LYS A 205 -11.63 6.50 13.17
N GLY A 206 -10.34 6.21 13.12
CA GLY A 206 -9.70 5.54 11.98
C GLY A 206 -9.05 6.49 10.98
N THR A 207 -8.74 5.95 9.81
CA THR A 207 -8.01 6.67 8.75
C THR A 207 -8.65 6.43 7.40
N THR A 208 -8.69 7.48 6.57
CA THR A 208 -9.09 7.42 5.16
C THR A 208 -7.96 7.94 4.29
N PHE A 209 -7.44 7.10 3.43
CA PHE A 209 -6.56 7.49 2.33
C PHE A 209 -7.38 7.70 1.06
N LYS A 210 -7.17 8.82 0.38
CA LYS A 210 -7.78 9.17 -0.89
C LYS A 210 -6.71 9.31 -1.96
N ILE A 211 -6.75 8.48 -2.98
CA ILE A 211 -5.81 8.46 -4.09
C ILE A 211 -6.55 8.88 -5.35
N TYR A 212 -6.00 9.86 -6.03
CA TYR A 212 -6.55 10.43 -7.26
C TYR A 212 -5.62 10.10 -8.41
N LEU A 213 -6.11 9.36 -9.40
CA LEU A 213 -5.38 8.98 -10.61
C LEU A 213 -6.04 9.62 -11.83
N PRO A 214 -5.29 10.20 -12.77
CA PRO A 214 -5.88 10.79 -13.97
C PRO A 214 -6.70 9.75 -14.74
N LEU A 215 -7.99 10.04 -14.96
CA LEU A 215 -8.88 9.20 -15.75
C LEU A 215 -8.48 9.32 -17.24
N VAL A 216 -8.43 8.20 -17.94
CA VAL A 216 -8.20 8.18 -19.38
C VAL A 216 -9.52 8.45 -20.10
N GLU A 217 -9.53 9.42 -21.01
CA GLU A 217 -10.72 9.74 -21.80
C GLU A 217 -11.11 8.57 -22.72
N THR A 218 -12.41 8.35 -22.88
CA THR A 218 -13.00 7.20 -23.59
C THR A 218 -12.51 7.05 -25.05
N ASN A 219 -12.20 8.15 -25.72
CA ASN A 219 -11.71 8.15 -27.10
C ASN A 219 -10.36 7.41 -27.25
N ILE A 220 -9.50 7.43 -26.24
CA ILE A 220 -8.19 6.75 -26.26
C ILE A 220 -8.37 5.24 -26.04
N VAL A 221 -9.37 4.84 -25.28
CA VAL A 221 -9.68 3.42 -25.00
C VAL A 221 -10.18 2.70 -26.24
N GLU A 222 -11.00 3.34 -27.06
CA GLU A 222 -11.50 2.77 -28.31
C GLU A 222 -10.41 2.60 -29.37
N GLU A 223 -9.48 3.56 -29.48
CA GLU A 223 -8.34 3.44 -30.40
C GLU A 223 -7.35 2.34 -29.98
N ALA A 224 -7.17 2.11 -28.68
CA ALA A 224 -6.28 1.06 -28.18
C ALA A 224 -6.89 -0.34 -28.42
N LYS A 225 -8.19 -0.52 -28.17
CA LYS A 225 -8.91 -1.79 -28.44
C LYS A 225 -8.90 -2.16 -29.93
N THR A 226 -8.92 -1.20 -30.81
CA THR A 226 -8.89 -1.43 -32.27
C THR A 226 -7.51 -1.89 -32.77
N LYS A 227 -6.43 -1.52 -32.08
CA LYS A 227 -5.05 -1.91 -32.43
C LYS A 227 -4.62 -3.30 -31.92
N GLU A 228 -5.31 -3.86 -30.93
CA GLU A 228 -5.03 -5.23 -30.43
C GLU A 228 -5.75 -6.33 -31.24
N VAL A 229 -6.62 -5.98 -32.18
CA VAL A 229 -7.43 -6.93 -32.97
C VAL A 229 -6.88 -7.13 -34.40
N ILE A 230 -5.74 -6.52 -34.73
CA ILE A 230 -5.02 -6.68 -36.00
C ILE A 230 -3.70 -7.40 -35.73
#